data_d991504c2fcf0a38f612e599a31058f1
#
_entry.id   d991504c2fcf0a38f612e599a31058f1
#
_cell.length_a   1.000
_cell.length_b   1.000
_cell.length_c   1.000
_cell.angle_alpha   90.00
_cell.angle_beta   90.00
_cell.angle_gamma   90.00
#
_symmetry.space_group_name_H-M   'P 1'
#
loop_
_entity.id
_entity.type
_entity.pdbx_description
1 polymer ?
#
loop_
_entity_poly.entity_id
_entity_poly.type
_entity_poly.pdbx_seq_one_letter_code
_entity_poly.pdbx_strand_id
1 'polypeptide(L)'
;MLRRGGDLPAEVKGVKPEADSEGRDSVEPTNSQAYIAHTAARAIILIEADNPVIGLVALVPVGMSDVSSCIIDPSITSRYHVAKGEELGYFQFGGSTYCLIFRPGVIADFALAAIPQPHDPHAPLMLVGSKLAAANTV
;
A
#
# COMPACT_ATOMS: atom_id res chain seq x y z
N MET A 1 -7.21 -6.64 24.24
CA MET A 1 -6.62 -8.00 24.44
C MET A 1 -5.65 -8.23 23.28
N LEU A 2 -4.37 -7.98 23.52
CA LEU A 2 -3.33 -8.13 22.50
C LEU A 2 -3.04 -9.63 22.34
N ARG A 3 -3.27 -10.17 21.15
CA ARG A 3 -2.74 -11.49 20.79
C ARG A 3 -1.25 -11.35 20.50
N ARG A 4 -0.42 -12.03 21.28
CA ARG A 4 0.99 -12.24 20.96
C ARG A 4 1.11 -13.05 19.67
N GLY A 5 2.10 -12.69 18.86
CA GLY A 5 2.36 -13.27 17.55
C GLY A 5 2.46 -14.78 17.57
N GLY A 6 1.80 -15.38 16.61
CA GLY A 6 2.05 -16.74 16.20
C GLY A 6 3.41 -16.84 15.51
N ASP A 7 4.02 -18.00 15.65
CA ASP A 7 5.34 -18.32 15.12
C ASP A 7 5.46 -17.91 13.65
N LEU A 8 6.51 -17.14 13.36
CA LEU A 8 6.93 -16.89 11.99
C LEU A 8 7.23 -18.22 11.32
N PRO A 9 6.72 -18.47 10.10
CA PRO A 9 7.12 -19.66 9.37
C PRO A 9 8.62 -19.65 9.18
N ALA A 10 9.27 -20.75 9.57
CA ALA A 10 10.68 -20.96 9.39
C ALA A 10 11.04 -20.82 7.89
N GLU A 11 12.11 -20.09 7.62
CA GLU A 11 12.75 -19.92 6.32
C GLU A 11 11.92 -19.22 5.22
N VAL A 12 11.89 -17.89 5.29
CA VAL A 12 12.04 -17.14 4.06
C VAL A 12 13.48 -17.37 3.60
N LYS A 13 13.70 -18.32 2.70
CA LYS A 13 14.98 -18.47 2.01
C LYS A 13 15.33 -17.12 1.42
N GLY A 14 16.34 -16.47 1.98
CA GLY A 14 16.83 -15.21 1.44
C GLY A 14 17.16 -15.44 -0.03
N VAL A 15 16.48 -14.70 -0.90
CA VAL A 15 16.90 -14.60 -2.29
C VAL A 15 18.31 -14.04 -2.21
N LYS A 16 19.32 -14.86 -2.55
CA LYS A 16 20.68 -14.36 -2.69
C LYS A 16 20.62 -13.31 -3.79
N PRO A 17 21.08 -12.09 -3.54
CA PRO A 17 21.18 -11.11 -4.60
C PRO A 17 22.04 -11.73 -5.70
N GLU A 18 21.48 -11.91 -6.89
CA GLU A 18 22.29 -12.21 -8.07
C GLU A 18 23.13 -10.97 -8.32
N ALA A 19 24.46 -11.12 -8.24
CA ALA A 19 25.38 -10.11 -8.67
C ALA A 19 25.08 -9.79 -10.15
N ASP A 20 25.08 -8.50 -10.51
CA ASP A 20 25.01 -8.12 -11.92
C ASP A 20 26.21 -8.68 -12.68
N SER A 21 26.17 -8.61 -14.01
CA SER A 21 27.24 -9.11 -14.88
C SER A 21 28.62 -8.43 -14.66
N GLU A 22 28.65 -7.42 -13.80
CA GLU A 22 29.87 -6.68 -13.41
C GLU A 22 30.32 -7.02 -11.96
N GLY A 23 29.66 -7.97 -11.27
CA GLY A 23 30.02 -8.42 -9.93
C GLY A 23 29.70 -7.40 -8.82
N ARG A 24 28.88 -6.39 -9.13
CA ARG A 24 28.37 -5.47 -8.13
C ARG A 24 27.20 -6.10 -7.41
N ASP A 25 27.25 -6.10 -6.07
CA ASP A 25 26.07 -6.41 -5.25
C ASP A 25 24.92 -5.49 -5.70
N SER A 26 23.91 -6.07 -6.32
CA SER A 26 22.70 -5.34 -6.65
C SER A 26 21.91 -5.12 -5.36
N VAL A 27 22.42 -4.28 -4.48
CA VAL A 27 21.67 -3.76 -3.35
C VAL A 27 20.68 -2.73 -3.92
N GLU A 28 19.82 -3.20 -4.81
CA GLU A 28 18.70 -2.37 -5.20
C GLU A 28 17.71 -2.34 -4.05
N PRO A 29 17.34 -1.14 -3.56
CA PRO A 29 16.31 -0.99 -2.51
C PRO A 29 15.01 -1.70 -2.85
N THR A 30 14.72 -1.89 -4.14
CA THR A 30 13.59 -2.64 -4.68
C THR A 30 13.55 -4.10 -4.24
N ASN A 31 14.69 -4.76 -4.08
CA ASN A 31 14.73 -6.18 -3.71
C ASN A 31 14.33 -6.43 -2.24
N SER A 32 14.40 -5.42 -1.40
CA SER A 32 14.06 -5.50 0.02
C SER A 32 12.67 -4.96 0.35
N GLN A 33 11.89 -4.52 -0.63
CA GLN A 33 10.59 -3.87 -0.37
C GLN A 33 9.62 -4.75 0.40
N ALA A 34 9.56 -6.03 0.10
CA ALA A 34 8.67 -6.95 0.80
C ALA A 34 9.04 -7.05 2.29
N TYR A 35 10.33 -7.14 2.62
CA TYR A 35 10.80 -7.15 4.01
C TYR A 35 10.54 -5.81 4.70
N ILE A 36 10.87 -4.70 4.04
CA ILE A 36 10.64 -3.35 4.58
C ILE A 36 9.15 -3.13 4.84
N ALA A 37 8.28 -3.55 3.92
CA ALA A 37 6.83 -3.45 4.11
C ALA A 37 6.33 -4.25 5.32
N HIS A 38 6.97 -5.34 5.71
CA HIS A 38 6.63 -6.10 6.91
C HIS A 38 7.08 -5.44 8.21
N THR A 39 8.22 -4.79 8.21
CA THR A 39 8.85 -4.23 9.43
C THR A 39 8.58 -2.75 9.62
N ALA A 40 8.23 -2.03 8.56
CA ALA A 40 8.02 -0.59 8.58
C ALA A 40 6.83 -0.16 9.44
N ALA A 41 6.90 1.05 9.96
CA ALA A 41 5.79 1.70 10.65
C ALA A 41 4.60 1.84 9.68
N ARG A 42 3.39 1.67 10.20
CA ARG A 42 2.16 1.78 9.42
C ARG A 42 1.03 2.36 10.25
N ALA A 43 0.08 2.98 9.58
CA ALA A 43 -1.21 3.31 10.13
C ALA A 43 -2.28 2.42 9.49
N ILE A 44 -3.44 2.33 10.10
CA ILE A 44 -4.60 1.63 9.54
C ILE A 44 -5.81 2.55 9.71
N ILE A 45 -6.41 2.91 8.58
CA ILE A 45 -7.64 3.69 8.52
C ILE A 45 -8.72 2.79 7.92
N LEU A 46 -9.79 2.58 8.65
CA LEU A 46 -10.96 1.86 8.16
C LEU A 46 -12.00 2.86 7.69
N ILE A 47 -12.38 2.76 6.43
CA ILE A 47 -13.34 3.63 5.77
C ILE A 47 -14.57 2.81 5.42
N GLU A 48 -15.72 3.21 5.92
CA GLU A 48 -17.00 2.68 5.48
C GLU A 48 -17.53 3.58 4.35
N ALA A 49 -17.53 3.04 3.13
CA ALA A 49 -17.97 3.82 1.97
C ALA A 49 -19.49 3.96 1.99
N ASP A 50 -19.99 5.16 1.59
CA ASP A 50 -21.42 5.42 1.45
C ASP A 50 -22.08 4.50 0.42
N ASN A 51 -21.31 4.04 -0.57
CA ASN A 51 -21.77 3.02 -1.50
C ASN A 51 -21.70 1.63 -0.87
N PRO A 52 -22.84 0.96 -0.58
CA PRO A 52 -22.88 -0.33 0.08
C PRO A 52 -22.22 -1.47 -0.72
N VAL A 53 -22.09 -1.33 -2.03
CA VAL A 53 -21.37 -2.29 -2.89
C VAL A 53 -19.88 -2.31 -2.51
N ILE A 54 -19.31 -1.16 -2.24
CA ILE A 54 -17.93 -1.01 -1.80
C ILE A 54 -17.82 -1.42 -0.33
N GLY A 55 -18.64 -0.83 0.54
CA GLY A 55 -18.68 -1.08 1.97
C GLY A 55 -17.34 -0.76 2.65
N LEU A 56 -16.85 -1.66 3.49
CA LEU A 56 -15.64 -1.44 4.29
C LEU A 56 -14.37 -1.59 3.44
N VAL A 57 -13.52 -0.57 3.52
CA VAL A 57 -12.19 -0.52 2.88
C VAL A 57 -11.16 -0.23 3.95
N ALA A 58 -10.02 -0.92 3.93
CA ALA A 58 -8.88 -0.56 4.75
C ALA A 58 -7.84 0.17 3.89
N LEU A 59 -7.46 1.36 4.34
CA LEU A 59 -6.31 2.10 3.84
C LEU A 59 -5.15 1.90 4.82
N VAL A 60 -4.04 1.37 4.33
CA VAL A 60 -2.86 1.05 5.13
C VAL A 60 -1.65 1.78 4.55
N PRO A 61 -1.39 3.03 4.97
CA PRO A 61 -0.12 3.68 4.66
C PRO A 61 1.02 2.99 5.38
N VAL A 62 2.12 2.77 4.67
CA VAL A 62 3.31 2.06 5.14
C VAL A 62 4.53 2.92 4.89
N GLY A 63 5.25 3.26 5.95
CA GLY A 63 6.53 3.94 5.85
C GLY A 63 7.56 3.01 5.18
N MET A 64 8.28 3.53 4.19
CA MET A 64 9.29 2.76 3.46
C MET A 64 10.66 3.40 3.66
N SER A 65 11.72 2.56 3.74
CA SER A 65 13.09 3.03 3.89
C SER A 65 13.23 4.03 5.06
N ASP A 66 13.66 5.24 4.81
CA ASP A 66 13.88 6.27 5.83
C ASP A 66 12.59 6.94 6.33
N VAL A 67 11.45 6.64 5.70
CA VAL A 67 10.15 7.20 6.09
C VAL A 67 9.49 6.30 7.12
N SER A 68 9.56 6.70 8.39
CA SER A 68 8.93 5.96 9.50
C SER A 68 7.64 6.60 10.01
N SER A 69 7.23 7.74 9.44
CA SER A 69 6.13 8.54 9.95
C SER A 69 4.94 8.55 9.00
N CYS A 70 3.88 7.86 9.39
CA CYS A 70 2.56 7.95 8.75
C CYS A 70 1.71 8.91 9.61
N ILE A 71 1.65 10.17 9.24
CA ILE A 71 0.92 11.20 9.99
C ILE A 71 -0.53 11.20 9.53
N ILE A 72 -1.43 10.94 10.43
CA ILE A 72 -2.87 11.08 10.20
C ILE A 72 -3.29 12.46 10.72
N ASP A 73 -4.11 13.17 9.94
CA ASP A 73 -4.63 14.46 10.36
C ASP A 73 -5.38 14.30 11.70
N PRO A 74 -5.08 15.14 12.72
CA PRO A 74 -5.71 15.03 14.03
C PRO A 74 -7.24 15.24 14.02
N SER A 75 -7.78 15.86 12.97
CA SER A 75 -9.23 16.03 12.80
C SER A 75 -9.92 14.70 12.43
N ILE A 76 -9.18 13.75 11.86
CA ILE A 76 -9.69 12.44 11.47
C ILE A 76 -9.87 11.56 12.72
N THR A 77 -11.01 11.68 13.33
CA THR A 77 -11.39 10.90 14.50
C THR A 77 -12.30 9.74 14.11
N SER A 78 -12.62 8.86 15.07
CA SER A 78 -13.59 7.78 14.83
C SER A 78 -14.94 8.35 14.41
N ARG A 79 -15.52 7.80 13.33
CA ARG A 79 -16.78 8.24 12.69
C ARG A 79 -16.70 9.61 12.02
N TYR A 80 -15.51 10.09 11.73
CA TYR A 80 -15.36 11.28 10.90
C TYR A 80 -15.82 10.94 9.47
N HIS A 81 -16.63 11.83 8.87
CA HIS A 81 -17.03 11.69 7.47
C HIS A 81 -16.02 12.38 6.56
N VAL A 82 -15.38 11.59 5.71
CA VAL A 82 -14.33 12.04 4.79
C VAL A 82 -14.93 12.31 3.42
N ALA A 83 -14.74 13.51 2.90
CA ALA A 83 -15.13 13.84 1.55
C ALA A 83 -14.15 13.24 0.51
N LYS A 84 -14.66 13.00 -0.70
CA LYS A 84 -13.79 12.54 -1.80
C LYS A 84 -12.71 13.59 -2.11
N GLY A 85 -11.44 13.16 -2.04
CA GLY A 85 -10.29 14.03 -2.27
C GLY A 85 -9.82 14.81 -1.04
N GLU A 86 -10.45 14.60 0.10
CA GLU A 86 -10.01 15.17 1.37
C GLU A 86 -8.71 14.53 1.83
N GLU A 87 -7.79 15.34 2.37
CA GLU A 87 -6.52 14.87 2.91
C GLU A 87 -6.75 14.12 4.22
N LEU A 88 -6.24 12.91 4.29
CA LEU A 88 -6.28 12.08 5.49
C LEU A 88 -5.01 12.21 6.33
N GLY A 89 -3.95 12.71 5.72
CA GLY A 89 -2.64 12.79 6.33
C GLY A 89 -1.53 12.74 5.29
N TYR A 90 -0.31 12.58 5.74
CA TYR A 90 0.86 12.61 4.88
C TYR A 90 2.00 11.73 5.42
N PHE A 91 2.95 11.44 4.56
CA PHE A 91 4.22 10.83 4.96
C PHE A 91 5.26 11.91 5.22
N GLN A 92 5.91 11.86 6.34
CA GLN A 92 7.04 12.73 6.66
C GLN A 92 8.34 11.92 6.45
N PHE A 93 9.14 12.30 5.58
CA PHE A 93 9.53 13.32 4.66
C PHE A 93 9.28 12.96 3.18
N GLY A 94 8.13 12.53 2.82
CA GLY A 94 7.78 12.14 1.47
C GLY A 94 8.14 10.70 1.12
N GLY A 95 7.69 10.22 0.00
CA GLY A 95 7.97 8.89 -0.56
C GLY A 95 7.61 7.73 0.36
N SER A 96 6.65 6.97 -0.02
CA SER A 96 6.27 5.76 0.70
C SER A 96 5.25 4.98 -0.11
N THR A 97 4.56 4.05 0.51
CA THR A 97 3.50 3.28 -0.15
C THR A 97 2.26 3.19 0.71
N TYR A 98 1.16 2.81 0.11
CA TYR A 98 -0.04 2.44 0.83
C TYR A 98 -0.75 1.29 0.14
N CYS A 99 -1.49 0.51 0.92
CA CYS A 99 -2.33 -0.55 0.42
C CYS A 99 -3.80 -0.18 0.62
N LEU A 100 -4.62 -0.44 -0.40
CA LEU A 100 -6.08 -0.42 -0.30
C LEU A 100 -6.55 -1.87 -0.28
N ILE A 101 -7.27 -2.25 0.78
CA ILE A 101 -7.77 -3.61 0.94
C ILE A 101 -9.30 -3.55 0.91
N PHE A 102 -9.87 -4.22 -0.07
CA PHE A 102 -11.30 -4.33 -0.27
C PHE A 102 -11.79 -5.71 0.15
N ARG A 103 -13.08 -5.83 0.43
CA ARG A 103 -13.71 -7.15 0.61
C ARG A 103 -13.61 -7.96 -0.69
N PRO A 104 -13.56 -9.30 -0.61
CA PRO A 104 -13.61 -10.13 -1.80
C PRO A 104 -14.82 -9.80 -2.69
N GLY A 105 -14.59 -9.77 -4.00
CA GLY A 105 -15.64 -9.53 -4.98
C GLY A 105 -16.10 -8.07 -5.14
N VAL A 106 -15.52 -7.11 -4.42
CA VAL A 106 -15.89 -5.70 -4.57
C VAL A 106 -15.37 -5.12 -5.88
N ILE A 107 -14.14 -5.43 -6.23
CA ILE A 107 -13.50 -4.91 -7.44
C ILE A 107 -13.86 -5.82 -8.63
N ALA A 108 -14.46 -5.23 -9.66
CA ALA A 108 -14.74 -5.89 -10.92
C ALA A 108 -13.52 -5.86 -11.85
N ASP A 109 -12.89 -4.68 -11.96
CA ASP A 109 -11.79 -4.45 -12.89
C ASP A 109 -10.92 -3.29 -12.42
N PHE A 110 -9.61 -3.36 -12.70
CA PHE A 110 -8.67 -2.27 -12.46
C PHE A 110 -8.46 -1.45 -13.74
N ALA A 111 -8.26 -0.15 -13.57
CA ALA A 111 -7.84 0.68 -14.69
C ALA A 111 -6.50 0.19 -15.24
N LEU A 112 -6.31 0.23 -16.55
CA LEU A 112 -5.09 -0.28 -17.19
C LEU A 112 -3.81 0.34 -16.61
N ALA A 113 -3.84 1.64 -16.31
CA ALA A 113 -2.73 2.34 -15.67
C ALA A 113 -2.44 1.90 -14.21
N ALA A 114 -3.39 1.21 -13.56
CA ALA A 114 -3.21 0.68 -12.22
C ALA A 114 -2.66 -0.75 -12.20
N ILE A 115 -2.54 -1.39 -13.37
CA ILE A 115 -2.00 -2.74 -13.50
C ILE A 115 -0.48 -2.64 -13.56
N PRO A 116 0.26 -3.26 -12.61
CA PRO A 116 1.72 -3.23 -12.62
C PRO A 116 2.27 -3.80 -13.93
N GLN A 117 3.21 -3.07 -14.50
CA GLN A 117 3.96 -3.50 -15.68
C GLN A 117 5.45 -3.55 -15.29
N PRO A 118 5.87 -4.57 -14.53
CA PRO A 118 7.26 -4.71 -14.12
C PRO A 118 8.15 -4.82 -15.37
N HIS A 119 9.29 -4.18 -15.32
CA HIS A 119 10.29 -4.14 -16.39
C HIS A 119 9.94 -3.27 -17.62
N ASP A 120 8.83 -2.53 -17.61
CA ASP A 120 8.57 -1.53 -18.65
C ASP A 120 8.93 -0.13 -18.13
N PRO A 121 10.04 0.47 -18.61
CA PRO A 121 10.43 1.82 -18.22
C PRO A 121 9.46 2.90 -18.71
N HIS A 122 8.56 2.55 -19.63
CA HIS A 122 7.53 3.43 -20.19
C HIS A 122 6.15 3.15 -19.64
N ALA A 123 6.03 2.31 -18.58
CA ALA A 123 4.76 2.02 -17.95
C ALA A 123 4.03 3.33 -17.58
N PRO A 124 2.74 3.45 -17.87
CA PRO A 124 2.00 4.67 -17.61
C PRO A 124 1.94 4.95 -16.11
N LEU A 125 2.23 6.20 -15.74
CA LEU A 125 2.04 6.66 -14.36
C LEU A 125 0.57 6.86 -14.09
N MET A 126 0.11 6.38 -12.96
CA MET A 126 -1.23 6.64 -12.48
C MET A 126 -1.32 8.04 -11.88
N LEU A 127 -2.11 8.90 -12.49
CA LEU A 127 -2.27 10.28 -12.02
C LEU A 127 -3.21 10.36 -10.82
N VAL A 128 -2.94 11.29 -9.92
CA VAL A 128 -3.82 11.62 -8.80
C VAL A 128 -5.20 12.01 -9.34
N GLY A 129 -6.26 11.47 -8.72
CA GLY A 129 -7.64 11.71 -9.15
C GLY A 129 -8.11 10.88 -10.35
N SER A 130 -7.22 10.09 -10.99
CA SER A 130 -7.64 9.18 -12.06
C SER A 130 -8.39 7.96 -11.50
N LYS A 131 -9.14 7.29 -12.38
CA LYS A 131 -9.88 6.07 -12.01
C LYS A 131 -8.89 4.96 -11.63
N LEU A 132 -9.01 4.41 -10.44
CA LEU A 132 -8.25 3.26 -9.97
C LEU A 132 -8.86 1.94 -10.44
N ALA A 133 -10.15 1.78 -10.20
CA ALA A 133 -10.88 0.54 -10.43
C ALA A 133 -12.38 0.81 -10.65
N ALA A 134 -13.10 -0.21 -11.05
CA ALA A 134 -14.56 -0.24 -11.03
C ALA A 134 -15.02 -1.25 -9.99
N ALA A 135 -16.05 -0.90 -9.23
CA ALA A 135 -16.74 -1.84 -8.37
C ALA A 135 -17.70 -2.72 -9.18
N ASN A 136 -17.96 -3.92 -8.69
CA ASN A 136 -19.01 -4.77 -9.24
C ASN A 136 -20.37 -4.04 -9.14
N THR A 137 -21.18 -4.22 -10.16
CA THR A 137 -22.60 -3.84 -10.09
C THR A 137 -23.38 -5.01 -9.50
N VAL A 138 -24.19 -4.73 -8.50
CA VAL A 138 -25.17 -5.70 -7.98
C VAL A 138 -26.29 -5.88 -8.98
#